data_489724593270f947db86c315bce9ebfd
#
_entry.id   489724593270f947db86c315bce9ebfd
#
_cell.length_a   1.000
_cell.length_b   1.000
_cell.length_c   1.000
_cell.angle_alpha   90.00
_cell.angle_beta   90.00
_cell.angle_gamma   90.00
#
_symmetry.space_group_name_H-M   'P 1'
#
loop_
_entity.id
_entity.type
_entity.pdbx_description
1 polymer ?
#
loop_
_entity_poly.entity_id
_entity_poly.type
_entity_poly.pdbx_seq_one_letter_code
_entity_poly.pdbx_strand_id
1 'polypeptide(L)'
;MSKNILVLFLRPPVSSAYFVEGLRVSAGMLSGDENHTVTAAFVGKGARCAVKGVDREYALKFLEFFPDEGGKKFLVEEESLREEGIDPKLLADDFAIASRAEISKRMLEADLCLSF
;
A
#
# COMPACT_ATOMS: atom_id res chain seq x y z
N MET A 1 -2.00 21.24 8.93
CA MET A 1 -3.12 20.99 8.00
C MET A 1 -3.08 19.54 7.55
N SER A 2 -4.19 18.82 7.68
CA SER A 2 -4.23 17.42 7.28
C SER A 2 -4.27 17.28 5.75
N LYS A 3 -3.63 16.24 5.25
CA LYS A 3 -3.56 15.93 3.82
C LYS A 3 -3.97 14.49 3.56
N ASN A 4 -4.52 14.27 2.39
CA ASN A 4 -4.80 12.94 1.88
C ASN A 4 -3.59 12.50 1.03
N ILE A 5 -2.86 11.51 1.53
CA ILE A 5 -1.61 11.07 0.94
C ILE A 5 -1.77 9.65 0.41
N LEU A 6 -1.37 9.43 -0.83
CA LEU A 6 -1.33 8.10 -1.42
C LEU A 6 0.13 7.68 -1.61
N VAL A 7 0.48 6.51 -1.10
CA VAL A 7 1.81 5.93 -1.27
C VAL A 7 1.69 4.71 -2.15
N LEU A 8 2.37 4.73 -3.28
CA LEU A 8 2.38 3.63 -4.25
C LEU A 8 3.64 2.80 -4.09
N PHE A 9 3.47 1.50 -3.99
CA PHE A 9 4.58 0.54 -3.93
C PHE A 9 4.67 -0.14 -5.30
N LEU A 10 5.74 0.16 -6.03
CA LEU A 10 5.92 -0.24 -7.43
C LEU A 10 6.92 -1.36 -7.64
N ARG A 11 7.68 -1.71 -6.60
CA ARG A 11 8.79 -2.64 -6.71
C ARG A 11 8.56 -3.91 -5.89
N PRO A 12 9.14 -5.04 -6.32
CA PRO A 12 9.00 -6.28 -5.57
C PRO A 12 9.71 -6.21 -4.23
N PRO A 13 9.36 -7.05 -3.25
CA PRO A 13 9.96 -7.00 -1.91
C PRO A 13 11.40 -7.52 -1.89
N VAL A 14 11.76 -8.38 -2.84
CA VAL A 14 13.08 -9.02 -2.88
C VAL A 14 14.08 -8.11 -3.57
N SER A 15 15.29 -8.01 -3.02
CA SER A 15 16.40 -7.23 -3.58
C SER A 15 16.12 -5.72 -3.67
N SER A 16 15.19 -5.23 -2.85
CA SER A 16 14.82 -3.81 -2.87
C SER A 16 14.61 -3.31 -1.45
N ALA A 17 15.18 -2.13 -1.16
CA ALA A 17 14.93 -1.41 0.08
C ALA A 17 13.66 -0.55 0.01
N TYR A 18 13.08 -0.40 -1.19
CA TYR A 18 11.97 0.53 -1.39
C TYR A 18 10.71 0.15 -0.63
N PHE A 19 10.45 -1.14 -0.46
CA PHE A 19 9.31 -1.60 0.31
C PHE A 19 9.41 -1.11 1.76
N VAL A 20 10.56 -1.37 2.40
CA VAL A 20 10.80 -0.96 3.78
C VAL A 20 10.79 0.57 3.92
N GLU A 21 11.43 1.27 2.99
CA GLU A 21 11.46 2.74 3.01
C GLU A 21 10.06 3.34 2.84
N GLY A 22 9.25 2.78 1.94
CA GLY A 22 7.87 3.24 1.76
C GLY A 22 7.03 3.03 3.01
N LEU A 23 7.18 1.91 3.70
CA LEU A 23 6.49 1.66 4.97
C LEU A 23 6.96 2.63 6.05
N ARG A 24 8.26 2.92 6.10
CA ARG A 24 8.83 3.87 7.07
C ARG A 24 8.29 5.28 6.85
N VAL A 25 8.27 5.73 5.59
CA VAL A 25 7.75 7.06 5.26
C VAL A 25 6.28 7.16 5.59
N SER A 26 5.50 6.13 5.23
CA SER A 26 4.06 6.08 5.56
C SER A 26 3.83 6.15 7.06
N ALA A 27 4.55 5.35 7.84
CA ALA A 27 4.44 5.35 9.29
C ALA A 27 4.84 6.70 9.89
N GLY A 28 5.89 7.34 9.35
CA GLY A 28 6.32 8.66 9.80
C GLY A 28 5.26 9.72 9.60
N MET A 29 4.58 9.69 8.45
CA MET A 29 3.49 10.62 8.17
C MET A 29 2.27 10.38 9.07
N LEU A 30 1.99 9.11 9.38
CA LEU A 30 0.86 8.75 10.24
C LEU A 30 1.11 9.10 11.70
N SER A 31 2.37 9.09 12.14
CA SER A 31 2.74 9.35 13.53
C SER A 31 3.10 10.81 13.83
N GLY A 32 2.99 11.69 12.83
CA GLY A 32 3.29 13.11 13.00
C GLY A 32 2.18 13.85 13.74
N ASP A 33 2.43 15.14 14.03
CA ASP A 33 1.49 15.99 14.76
C ASP A 33 0.24 16.32 13.95
N GLU A 34 0.30 16.26 12.63
CA GLU A 34 -0.84 16.51 11.76
C GLU A 34 -1.56 15.20 11.43
N ASN A 35 -2.88 15.25 11.42
CA ASN A 35 -3.72 14.08 11.14
C ASN A 35 -3.83 13.83 9.64
N HIS A 36 -2.76 13.39 9.03
CA HIS A 36 -2.79 13.00 7.62
C HIS A 36 -3.49 11.65 7.45
N THR A 37 -4.17 11.50 6.32
CA THR A 37 -4.68 10.19 5.89
C THR A 37 -3.68 9.61 4.90
N VAL A 38 -3.17 8.43 5.19
CA VAL A 38 -2.23 7.74 4.30
C VAL A 38 -2.84 6.43 3.83
N THR A 39 -2.95 6.29 2.52
CA THR A 39 -3.40 5.05 1.88
C THR A 39 -2.21 4.43 1.16
N ALA A 40 -1.97 3.15 1.38
CA ALA A 40 -0.91 2.40 0.71
C ALA A 40 -1.53 1.53 -0.39
N ALA A 41 -1.01 1.64 -1.61
CA ALA A 41 -1.47 0.85 -2.75
C ALA A 41 -0.28 0.18 -3.43
N PHE A 42 -0.44 -1.10 -3.71
CA PHE A 42 0.61 -1.96 -4.28
C PHE A 42 0.25 -2.26 -5.73
N VAL A 43 1.06 -1.77 -6.67
CA VAL A 43 0.78 -1.84 -8.11
C VAL A 43 1.99 -2.39 -8.87
N GLY A 44 1.75 -2.92 -10.05
CA GLY A 44 2.80 -3.52 -10.87
C GLY A 44 3.50 -4.63 -10.10
N LYS A 45 4.82 -4.64 -10.13
CA LYS A 45 5.62 -5.62 -9.39
C LYS A 45 5.48 -5.46 -7.87
N GLY A 46 5.03 -4.29 -7.41
CA GLY A 46 4.72 -4.06 -6.00
C GLY A 46 3.62 -4.97 -5.48
N ALA A 47 2.75 -5.50 -6.35
CA ALA A 47 1.73 -6.46 -5.96
C ALA A 47 2.32 -7.72 -5.32
N ARG A 48 3.58 -8.05 -5.62
CA ARG A 48 4.27 -9.19 -5.01
C ARG A 48 4.47 -9.01 -3.51
N CYS A 49 4.47 -7.77 -3.03
CA CYS A 49 4.56 -7.48 -1.59
C CYS A 49 3.32 -7.92 -0.82
N ALA A 50 2.20 -8.13 -1.51
CA ALA A 50 0.92 -8.49 -0.90
C ALA A 50 0.76 -9.99 -0.61
N VAL A 51 1.69 -10.82 -1.10
CA VAL A 51 1.61 -12.27 -0.96
C VAL A 51 1.92 -12.69 0.48
N LYS A 52 1.23 -13.71 0.98
CA LYS A 52 1.50 -14.30 2.29
C LYS A 52 2.98 -14.70 2.40
N GLY A 53 3.54 -14.51 3.58
CA GLY A 53 4.94 -14.85 3.85
C GLY A 53 5.94 -13.73 3.59
N VAL A 54 5.52 -12.63 2.94
CA VAL A 54 6.38 -11.46 2.79
C VAL A 54 6.46 -10.74 4.13
N ASP A 55 7.67 -10.38 4.53
CA ASP A 55 7.90 -9.68 5.79
C ASP A 55 7.35 -8.25 5.73
N ARG A 56 6.36 -7.96 6.56
CA ARG A 56 5.75 -6.65 6.72
C ARG A 56 5.71 -6.25 8.19
N GLU A 57 6.61 -6.81 8.99
CA GLU A 57 6.60 -6.60 10.44
C GLU A 57 6.61 -5.12 10.81
N TYR A 58 7.38 -4.33 10.08
CA TYR A 58 7.46 -2.88 10.33
C TYR A 58 6.08 -2.21 10.19
N ALA A 59 5.32 -2.60 9.17
CA ALA A 59 3.98 -2.06 8.94
C ALA A 59 3.00 -2.51 10.03
N LEU A 60 3.16 -3.73 10.55
CA LEU A 60 2.25 -4.27 11.56
C LEU A 60 2.24 -3.44 12.83
N LYS A 61 3.34 -2.77 13.15
CA LYS A 61 3.44 -1.90 14.33
C LYS A 61 2.56 -0.65 14.20
N PHE A 62 2.19 -0.27 12.99
CA PHE A 62 1.46 0.95 12.71
C PHE A 62 0.12 0.70 12.01
N LEU A 63 -0.31 -0.56 11.93
CA LEU A 63 -1.54 -0.92 11.20
C LEU A 63 -2.77 -0.14 11.67
N GLU A 64 -2.87 0.11 12.98
CA GLU A 64 -4.03 0.81 13.53
C GLU A 64 -4.17 2.24 12.99
N PHE A 65 -3.07 2.86 12.52
CA PHE A 65 -3.09 4.21 12.00
C PHE A 65 -3.50 4.28 10.52
N PHE A 66 -3.42 3.18 9.80
CA PHE A 66 -3.84 3.14 8.40
C PHE A 66 -5.37 3.09 8.32
N PRO A 67 -6.00 3.81 7.36
CA PRO A 67 -7.45 3.75 7.22
C PRO A 67 -7.91 2.39 6.76
N ASP A 68 -9.14 2.02 7.16
CA ASP A 68 -9.75 0.78 6.70
C ASP A 68 -10.23 0.91 5.26
N GLU A 69 -9.93 -0.10 4.47
CA GLU A 69 -10.39 -0.23 3.09
C GLU A 69 -11.21 -1.52 3.01
N GLY A 70 -12.51 -1.42 3.33
CA GLY A 70 -13.36 -2.60 3.38
C GLY A 70 -12.93 -3.62 4.43
N GLY A 71 -12.45 -3.16 5.58
CA GLY A 71 -11.93 -4.02 6.64
C GLY A 71 -10.46 -4.40 6.49
N LYS A 72 -9.80 -3.85 5.47
CA LYS A 72 -8.38 -4.11 5.18
C LYS A 72 -7.58 -2.83 5.32
N LYS A 73 -6.26 -2.93 5.40
CA LYS A 73 -5.38 -1.78 5.63
C LYS A 73 -4.63 -1.30 4.39
N PHE A 74 -4.47 -2.17 3.39
CA PHE A 74 -3.72 -1.87 2.18
C PHE A 74 -4.54 -2.22 0.95
N LEU A 75 -4.23 -1.57 -0.17
CA LEU A 75 -4.83 -1.88 -1.47
C LEU A 75 -3.81 -2.60 -2.34
N VAL A 76 -4.27 -3.56 -3.14
CA VAL A 76 -3.47 -4.18 -4.20
C VAL A 76 -4.26 -4.13 -5.50
N GLU A 77 -3.60 -3.75 -6.58
CA GLU A 77 -4.25 -3.58 -7.88
C GLU A 77 -4.61 -4.93 -8.50
N GLU A 78 -5.88 -5.10 -8.85
CA GLU A 78 -6.38 -6.34 -9.44
C GLU A 78 -5.65 -6.69 -10.74
N GLU A 79 -5.48 -5.73 -11.64
CA GLU A 79 -4.82 -5.94 -12.92
C GLU A 79 -3.35 -6.34 -12.73
N SER A 80 -2.68 -5.77 -11.72
CA SER A 80 -1.31 -6.15 -11.39
C SER A 80 -1.22 -7.60 -10.92
N LEU A 81 -2.19 -8.07 -10.16
CA LEU A 81 -2.23 -9.49 -9.74
C LEU A 81 -2.26 -10.41 -10.96
N ARG A 82 -3.10 -10.08 -11.94
CA ARG A 82 -3.17 -10.87 -13.18
C ARG A 82 -1.87 -10.81 -13.97
N GLU A 83 -1.32 -9.59 -14.12
CA GLU A 83 -0.07 -9.38 -14.87
C GLU A 83 1.11 -10.09 -14.25
N GLU A 84 1.14 -10.17 -12.90
CA GLU A 84 2.22 -10.82 -12.17
C GLU A 84 1.94 -12.31 -11.90
N GLY A 85 0.80 -12.83 -12.36
CA GLY A 85 0.46 -14.24 -12.19
C GLY A 85 0.20 -14.64 -10.74
N ILE A 86 -0.32 -13.73 -9.94
CA ILE A 86 -0.58 -13.97 -8.52
C ILE A 86 -2.04 -14.39 -8.32
N ASP A 87 -2.24 -15.57 -7.74
CA ASP A 87 -3.57 -16.03 -7.35
C ASP A 87 -4.03 -15.23 -6.14
N PRO A 88 -5.23 -14.60 -6.20
CA PRO A 88 -5.75 -13.84 -5.06
C PRO A 88 -5.82 -14.61 -3.74
N LYS A 89 -5.89 -15.93 -3.80
CA LYS A 89 -5.89 -16.78 -2.60
C LYS A 89 -4.58 -16.73 -1.83
N LEU A 90 -3.50 -16.27 -2.49
CA LEU A 90 -2.18 -16.15 -1.88
C LEU A 90 -1.96 -14.82 -1.17
N LEU A 91 -2.94 -13.90 -1.22
CA LEU A 91 -2.81 -12.59 -0.61
C LEU A 91 -2.89 -12.68 0.91
N ALA A 92 -2.11 -11.82 1.58
CA ALA A 92 -2.22 -11.65 3.01
C ALA A 92 -3.54 -10.96 3.37
N ASP A 93 -4.02 -11.17 4.60
CA ASP A 93 -5.35 -10.75 5.03
C ASP A 93 -5.53 -9.23 5.11
N ASP A 94 -4.44 -8.48 5.23
CA ASP A 94 -4.48 -7.03 5.35
C ASP A 94 -4.59 -6.29 4.02
N PHE A 95 -4.73 -7.01 2.90
CA PHE A 95 -4.85 -6.42 1.56
C PHE A 95 -6.27 -6.53 1.00
N ALA A 96 -6.79 -5.41 0.49
CA ALA A 96 -8.03 -5.37 -0.28
C ALA A 96 -7.68 -5.22 -1.76
N ILE A 97 -8.41 -5.94 -2.62
CA ILE A 97 -8.21 -5.84 -4.07
C ILE A 97 -8.99 -4.64 -4.60
N ALA A 98 -8.32 -3.78 -5.36
CA ALA A 98 -8.94 -2.62 -6.00
C ALA A 98 -8.57 -2.60 -7.48
N SER A 99 -9.49 -2.12 -8.32
CA SER A 99 -9.22 -2.00 -9.75
C SER A 99 -8.22 -0.88 -10.03
N ARG A 100 -7.58 -0.95 -11.19
CA ARG A 100 -6.69 0.13 -11.67
C ARG A 100 -7.45 1.45 -11.73
N ALA A 101 -8.72 1.42 -12.15
CA ALA A 101 -9.55 2.62 -12.23
C ALA A 101 -9.73 3.25 -10.85
N GLU A 102 -9.97 2.45 -9.81
CA GLU A 102 -10.12 2.94 -8.46
C GLU A 102 -8.82 3.55 -7.93
N ILE A 103 -7.69 2.90 -8.17
CA ILE A 103 -6.40 3.42 -7.74
C ILE A 103 -6.06 4.71 -8.48
N SER A 104 -6.34 4.79 -9.79
CA SER A 104 -6.14 6.01 -10.56
C SER A 104 -6.99 7.15 -10.03
N LYS A 105 -8.24 6.87 -9.65
CA LYS A 105 -9.11 7.88 -9.04
C LYS A 105 -8.52 8.41 -7.74
N ARG A 106 -7.97 7.53 -6.91
CA ARG A 106 -7.33 7.94 -5.66
C ARG A 106 -6.08 8.77 -5.90
N MET A 107 -5.33 8.48 -6.97
CA MET A 107 -4.18 9.29 -7.36
C MET A 107 -4.59 10.72 -7.70
N LEU A 108 -5.70 10.89 -8.41
CA LEU A 108 -6.22 12.21 -8.77
C LEU A 108 -6.77 12.98 -7.57
N GLU A 109 -7.33 12.28 -6.60
CA GLU A 109 -7.92 12.89 -5.40
C GLU A 109 -6.91 13.19 -4.31
N ALA A 110 -5.72 12.58 -4.35
CA ALA A 110 -4.71 12.76 -3.32
C ALA A 110 -4.09 14.15 -3.36
N ASP A 111 -3.82 14.71 -2.19
CA ASP A 111 -3.06 15.95 -2.06
C ASP A 111 -1.58 15.73 -2.40
N LEU A 112 -1.09 14.54 -2.09
CA LEU A 112 0.29 14.14 -2.34
C LEU A 112 0.32 12.67 -2.70
N CYS A 113 1.06 12.34 -3.76
CA CYS A 113 1.26 10.96 -4.18
C CYS A 113 2.75 10.67 -4.20
N LEU A 114 3.19 9.70 -3.41
CA LEU A 114 4.58 9.26 -3.34
C LEU A 114 4.70 7.84 -3.89
N SER A 115 5.83 7.50 -4.49
CA SER A 115 6.06 6.16 -5.02
C SER A 115 7.42 5.60 -4.61
N PHE A 116 7.44 4.30 -4.39
CA PHE A 116 8.63 3.57 -3.95
C PHE A 116 8.84 2.29 -4.77
#